data_38bd8d6ec9743d0d569d91f9c92b792c
#
_entry.id   38bd8d6ec9743d0d569d91f9c92b792c
#
_cell.length_a   1.000
_cell.length_b   1.000
_cell.length_c   1.000
_cell.angle_alpha   90.00
_cell.angle_beta   90.00
_cell.angle_gamma   90.00
#
_symmetry.space_group_name_H-M   'P 1'
#
loop_
_entity.id
_entity.type
_entity.pdbx_description
1 polymer ?
#
loop_
_entity_poly.entity_id
_entity_poly.type
_entity_poly.pdbx_seq_one_letter_code
_entity_poly.pdbx_strand_id
1 'polypeptide(L)'
;NGILRTSMMQSFLPLVYNNRNYKPSFGMFEIARTVLGVREDETADEHRMLGIAMYSKEESEKKLYIKAVQLLNTIVSQLKHKKVAYEKTEVRHEWQHPKNTTKILVDGKEIGILNTLHPKTLAHIAKNAAVVCIEIDMDALLAIPAMDLEFNEPSKYPTIEYDLSLL
;
A
#
# COMPACT_ATOMS: atom_id res chain seq x y z
N ASN A 1 -1.62 27.94 10.62
CA ASN A 1 -0.81 27.78 9.41
C ASN A 1 -1.43 26.69 8.55
N GLY A 2 -2.21 27.13 7.53
CA GLY A 2 -2.91 26.20 6.64
C GLY A 2 -2.00 25.73 5.52
N ILE A 3 -1.01 24.89 5.83
CA ILE A 3 -0.26 24.17 4.80
C ILE A 3 -1.08 22.94 4.42
N LEU A 4 -1.49 22.87 3.16
CA LEU A 4 -2.18 21.70 2.62
C LEU A 4 -1.18 20.54 2.52
N ARG A 5 -1.57 19.35 2.97
CA ARG A 5 -0.70 18.18 2.93
C ARG A 5 -0.63 17.61 1.51
N THR A 6 0.58 17.34 1.06
CA THR A 6 0.88 16.71 -0.24
C THR A 6 1.07 15.19 -0.11
N SER A 7 1.19 14.68 1.10
CA SER A 7 1.34 13.26 1.43
C SER A 7 0.69 12.96 2.78
N MET A 8 0.11 11.79 2.92
CA MET A 8 -0.44 11.29 4.18
C MET A 8 0.65 11.10 5.25
N MET A 9 1.88 10.86 4.81
CA MET A 9 3.01 10.62 5.71
C MET A 9 3.43 11.85 6.50
N GLN A 10 3.09 13.05 6.04
CA GLN A 10 3.29 14.29 6.82
C GLN A 10 2.55 14.26 8.17
N SER A 11 1.39 13.59 8.21
CA SER A 11 0.64 13.35 9.46
C SER A 11 1.06 12.08 10.17
N PHE A 12 1.39 11.02 9.43
CA PHE A 12 1.64 9.70 10.01
C PHE A 12 3.02 9.57 10.67
N LEU A 13 4.07 10.17 10.12
CA LEU A 13 5.41 10.05 10.71
C LEU A 13 5.49 10.66 12.13
N PRO A 14 4.90 11.83 12.42
CA PRO A 14 4.78 12.32 13.78
C PRO A 14 3.97 11.39 14.71
N LEU A 15 2.90 10.76 14.19
CA LEU A 15 2.10 9.80 14.96
C LEU A 15 2.89 8.52 15.26
N VAL A 16 3.66 8.00 14.30
CA VAL A 16 4.59 6.87 14.55
C VAL A 16 5.58 7.24 15.65
N TYR A 17 6.20 8.42 15.55
CA TYR A 17 7.14 8.91 16.56
C TYR A 17 6.50 8.97 17.96
N ASN A 18 5.31 9.51 18.09
CA ASN A 18 4.61 9.65 19.36
C ASN A 18 4.19 8.30 19.96
N ASN A 19 3.81 7.34 19.11
CA ASN A 19 3.27 6.05 19.53
C ASN A 19 4.33 4.94 19.73
N ARG A 20 5.55 5.11 19.23
CA ARG A 20 6.61 4.09 19.22
C ARG A 20 6.99 3.49 20.57
N ASN A 21 6.68 4.18 21.66
CA ASN A 21 7.00 3.74 23.01
C ASN A 21 5.82 3.02 23.70
N TYR A 22 4.62 3.10 23.15
CA TYR A 22 3.42 2.47 23.73
C TYR A 22 3.27 1.02 23.30
N LYS A 23 3.68 0.67 22.05
CA LYS A 23 3.61 -0.70 21.53
C LYS A 23 4.85 -1.02 20.70
N PRO A 24 5.34 -2.27 20.77
CA PRO A 24 6.48 -2.71 19.98
C PRO A 24 6.17 -2.81 18.48
N SER A 25 4.91 -3.04 18.12
CA SER A 25 4.44 -3.10 16.75
C SER A 25 3.01 -2.58 16.64
N PHE A 26 2.72 -1.82 15.59
CA PHE A 26 1.38 -1.33 15.28
C PHE A 26 1.26 -0.92 13.81
N GLY A 27 0.04 -0.83 13.33
CA GLY A 27 -0.32 -0.23 12.06
C GLY A 27 -1.36 0.87 12.27
N MET A 28 -1.35 1.85 11.38
CA MET A 28 -2.36 2.89 11.31
C MET A 28 -2.75 3.14 9.87
N PHE A 29 -3.99 3.55 9.65
CA PHE A 29 -4.47 3.93 8.33
C PHE A 29 -5.49 5.07 8.43
N GLU A 30 -5.62 5.81 7.36
CA GLU A 30 -6.60 6.89 7.21
C GLU A 30 -6.92 7.06 5.73
N ILE A 31 -8.18 7.37 5.41
CA ILE A 31 -8.57 7.86 4.10
C ILE A 31 -8.86 9.34 4.23
N ALA A 32 -8.11 10.16 3.52
CA ALA A 32 -8.27 11.61 3.57
C ALA A 32 -7.81 12.26 2.27
N ARG A 33 -8.04 13.57 2.15
CA ARG A 33 -7.61 14.34 0.97
C ARG A 33 -6.18 14.85 1.14
N THR A 34 -5.43 14.79 0.04
CA THR A 34 -4.15 15.46 -0.15
C THR A 34 -4.24 16.35 -1.39
N VAL A 35 -3.40 17.36 -1.46
CA VAL A 35 -3.31 18.25 -2.61
C VAL A 35 -2.00 17.95 -3.33
N LEU A 36 -2.09 17.41 -4.55
CA LEU A 36 -0.90 17.05 -5.34
C LEU A 36 -0.37 18.20 -6.18
N GLY A 37 -1.18 19.24 -6.38
CA GLY A 37 -0.79 20.39 -7.19
C GLY A 37 -1.90 21.42 -7.30
N VAL A 38 -1.76 22.29 -8.29
CA VAL A 38 -2.77 23.27 -8.69
C VAL A 38 -3.11 22.98 -10.14
N ARG A 39 -4.41 22.92 -10.45
CA ARG A 39 -4.92 22.71 -11.81
C ARG A 39 -4.78 23.97 -12.67
N GLU A 40 -5.00 23.83 -13.97
CA GLU A 40 -4.97 24.97 -14.92
C GLU A 40 -5.97 26.08 -14.61
N ASP A 41 -7.08 25.75 -13.94
CA ASP A 41 -8.12 26.67 -13.48
C ASP A 41 -7.83 27.28 -12.10
N GLU A 42 -6.59 27.16 -11.61
CA GLU A 42 -6.13 27.63 -10.29
C GLU A 42 -6.77 26.93 -9.10
N THR A 43 -7.56 25.89 -9.30
CA THR A 43 -8.13 25.09 -8.21
C THR A 43 -7.11 24.08 -7.68
N ALA A 44 -7.27 23.68 -6.41
CA ALA A 44 -6.43 22.64 -5.81
C ALA A 44 -6.68 21.28 -6.48
N ASP A 45 -5.60 20.59 -6.88
CA ASP A 45 -5.69 19.22 -7.36
C ASP A 45 -5.75 18.26 -6.19
N GLU A 46 -6.98 18.05 -5.70
CA GLU A 46 -7.27 17.21 -4.55
C GLU A 46 -7.46 15.76 -4.95
N HIS A 47 -6.78 14.86 -4.24
CA HIS A 47 -6.92 13.41 -4.37
C HIS A 47 -7.32 12.79 -3.04
N ARG A 48 -8.19 11.80 -3.10
CA ARG A 48 -8.58 10.98 -1.95
C ARG A 48 -7.57 9.85 -1.79
N MET A 49 -6.74 9.94 -0.76
CA MET A 49 -5.65 9.01 -0.53
C MET A 49 -5.95 8.08 0.64
N LEU A 50 -5.67 6.79 0.48
CA LEU A 50 -5.50 5.86 1.59
C LEU A 50 -4.03 5.86 1.98
N GLY A 51 -3.73 6.36 3.18
CA GLY A 51 -2.43 6.23 3.81
C GLY A 51 -2.42 5.05 4.78
N ILE A 52 -1.32 4.28 4.78
CA ILE A 52 -1.06 3.22 5.76
C ILE A 52 0.38 3.35 6.22
N ALA A 53 0.61 3.32 7.54
CA ALA A 53 1.94 3.21 8.13
C ALA A 53 1.99 1.98 9.04
N MET A 54 3.00 1.14 8.84
CA MET A 54 3.27 -0.03 9.65
C MET A 54 4.61 0.16 10.36
N TYR A 55 4.62 -0.06 11.66
CA TYR A 55 5.79 0.10 12.53
C TYR A 55 6.06 -1.18 13.31
N SER A 56 7.33 -1.57 13.44
CA SER A 56 7.72 -2.67 14.30
C SER A 56 9.16 -2.53 14.80
N LYS A 57 9.36 -2.84 16.10
CA LYS A 57 10.68 -3.09 16.73
C LYS A 57 11.05 -4.57 16.70
N GLU A 58 10.09 -5.45 16.45
CA GLU A 58 10.24 -6.91 16.56
C GLU A 58 10.54 -7.57 15.23
N GLU A 59 10.16 -6.92 14.13
CA GLU A 59 10.32 -7.47 12.80
C GLU A 59 11.38 -6.70 12.00
N SER A 60 12.10 -7.43 11.16
CA SER A 60 13.00 -6.81 10.19
C SER A 60 12.21 -6.00 9.15
N GLU A 61 12.85 -4.98 8.57
CA GLU A 61 12.28 -4.18 7.50
C GLU A 61 11.76 -5.07 6.35
N LYS A 62 12.54 -6.08 5.96
CA LYS A 62 12.14 -7.04 4.92
C LYS A 62 10.84 -7.77 5.25
N LYS A 63 10.70 -8.26 6.50
CA LYS A 63 9.51 -8.99 6.92
C LYS A 63 8.28 -8.08 6.97
N LEU A 64 8.44 -6.87 7.48
CA LEU A 64 7.38 -5.87 7.53
C LEU A 64 6.96 -5.43 6.12
N TYR A 65 7.92 -5.27 5.19
CA TYR A 65 7.66 -4.95 3.79
C TYR A 65 6.84 -6.06 3.10
N ILE A 66 7.18 -7.34 3.33
CA ILE A 66 6.41 -8.47 2.79
C ILE A 66 4.96 -8.45 3.31
N LYS A 67 4.75 -8.16 4.59
CA LYS A 67 3.39 -7.99 5.16
C LYS A 67 2.63 -6.84 4.50
N ALA A 68 3.30 -5.73 4.20
CA ALA A 68 2.70 -4.62 3.50
C ALA A 68 2.26 -4.99 2.07
N VAL A 69 3.10 -5.76 1.36
CA VAL A 69 2.76 -6.32 0.03
C VAL A 69 1.54 -7.26 0.12
N GLN A 70 1.50 -8.14 1.11
CA GLN A 70 0.36 -9.04 1.33
C GLN A 70 -0.93 -8.26 1.62
N LEU A 71 -0.86 -7.23 2.45
CA LEU A 71 -1.99 -6.34 2.75
C LEU A 71 -2.50 -5.66 1.48
N LEU A 72 -1.62 -5.09 0.66
CA LEU A 72 -1.96 -4.46 -0.62
C LEU A 72 -2.64 -5.43 -1.58
N ASN A 73 -2.07 -6.63 -1.74
CA ASN A 73 -2.66 -7.67 -2.59
C ASN A 73 -4.06 -8.04 -2.10
N THR A 74 -4.27 -8.14 -0.79
CA THR A 74 -5.58 -8.42 -0.19
C THR A 74 -6.57 -7.30 -0.48
N ILE A 75 -6.19 -6.04 -0.25
CA ILE A 75 -7.06 -4.87 -0.50
C ILE A 75 -7.52 -4.84 -1.97
N VAL A 76 -6.57 -4.92 -2.90
CA VAL A 76 -6.87 -4.85 -4.34
C VAL A 76 -7.66 -6.07 -4.82
N SER A 77 -7.31 -7.26 -4.35
CA SER A 77 -8.04 -8.49 -4.67
C SER A 77 -9.48 -8.44 -4.19
N GLN A 78 -9.72 -7.97 -2.96
CA GLN A 78 -11.08 -7.86 -2.41
C GLN A 78 -11.93 -6.78 -3.11
N LEU A 79 -11.31 -5.67 -3.51
CA LEU A 79 -12.05 -4.55 -4.12
C LEU A 79 -12.22 -4.69 -5.62
N LYS A 80 -11.29 -5.34 -6.32
CA LYS A 80 -11.21 -5.32 -7.78
C LYS A 80 -11.09 -6.70 -8.42
N HIS A 81 -10.85 -7.75 -7.63
CA HIS A 81 -10.54 -9.11 -8.10
C HIS A 81 -9.35 -9.15 -9.07
N LYS A 82 -8.38 -8.27 -8.85
CA LYS A 82 -7.20 -8.08 -9.71
C LYS A 82 -5.91 -8.28 -8.95
N LYS A 83 -4.83 -8.49 -9.72
CA LYS A 83 -3.47 -8.62 -9.18
C LYS A 83 -2.79 -7.26 -9.13
N VAL A 84 -1.90 -7.10 -8.15
CA VAL A 84 -1.02 -5.94 -8.02
C VAL A 84 0.32 -6.25 -8.65
N ALA A 85 0.85 -5.32 -9.44
CA ALA A 85 2.23 -5.33 -9.89
C ALA A 85 3.03 -4.25 -9.16
N TYR A 86 4.32 -4.48 -9.01
CA TYR A 86 5.23 -3.60 -8.29
C TYR A 86 6.43 -3.28 -9.18
N GLU A 87 6.70 -1.99 -9.35
CA GLU A 87 7.84 -1.52 -10.14
C GLU A 87 8.67 -0.54 -9.33
N LYS A 88 10.00 -0.67 -9.42
CA LYS A 88 10.90 0.27 -8.80
C LYS A 88 10.69 1.67 -9.37
N THR A 89 10.73 2.68 -8.52
CA THR A 89 10.59 4.07 -8.93
C THR A 89 11.56 4.97 -8.17
N GLU A 90 11.75 6.18 -8.67
CA GLU A 90 12.46 7.21 -7.95
C GLU A 90 11.66 7.74 -6.77
N VAL A 91 12.36 8.28 -5.78
CA VAL A 91 11.74 8.90 -4.61
C VAL A 91 11.05 10.22 -5.01
N ARG A 92 9.90 10.49 -4.41
CA ARG A 92 9.15 11.75 -4.55
C ARG A 92 9.34 12.67 -3.35
N HIS A 93 9.79 12.09 -2.24
CA HIS A 93 10.00 12.80 -0.98
C HIS A 93 11.30 12.36 -0.32
N GLU A 94 11.99 13.27 0.34
CA GLU A 94 13.27 13.01 1.01
C GLU A 94 13.21 11.95 2.12
N TRP A 95 12.02 11.72 2.68
CA TRP A 95 11.84 10.71 3.72
C TRP A 95 11.72 9.28 3.18
N GLN A 96 11.54 9.11 1.86
CA GLN A 96 11.44 7.79 1.21
C GLN A 96 12.84 7.17 1.01
N HIS A 97 12.90 5.84 1.14
CA HIS A 97 14.15 5.11 0.95
C HIS A 97 14.50 5.01 -0.55
N PRO A 98 15.70 5.46 -0.99
CA PRO A 98 16.03 5.56 -2.42
C PRO A 98 16.09 4.21 -3.16
N LYS A 99 16.27 3.09 -2.43
CA LYS A 99 16.34 1.74 -3.02
C LYS A 99 15.05 0.92 -2.79
N ASN A 100 14.23 1.31 -1.81
CA ASN A 100 13.05 0.57 -1.36
C ASN A 100 11.78 1.42 -1.57
N THR A 101 11.70 2.10 -2.70
CA THR A 101 10.51 2.83 -3.15
C THR A 101 9.99 2.19 -4.42
N THR A 102 8.73 1.83 -4.41
CA THR A 102 8.08 0.99 -5.43
C THR A 102 6.72 1.58 -5.77
N LYS A 103 6.43 1.77 -7.06
CA LYS A 103 5.05 2.08 -7.49
C LYS A 103 4.19 0.82 -7.43
N ILE A 104 2.93 1.06 -7.11
CA ILE A 104 1.87 0.07 -7.05
C ILE A 104 1.04 0.23 -8.31
N LEU A 105 0.92 -0.86 -9.11
CA LEU A 105 0.18 -0.84 -10.36
C LEU A 105 -0.94 -1.88 -10.33
N VAL A 106 -2.07 -1.53 -10.94
CA VAL A 106 -3.19 -2.44 -11.23
C VAL A 106 -3.57 -2.23 -12.70
N ASP A 107 -3.58 -3.29 -13.49
CA ASP A 107 -3.78 -3.22 -14.95
C ASP A 107 -2.82 -2.25 -15.65
N GLY A 108 -1.57 -2.17 -15.20
CA GLY A 108 -0.56 -1.26 -15.72
C GLY A 108 -0.76 0.22 -15.35
N LYS A 109 -1.81 0.55 -14.59
CA LYS A 109 -2.05 1.92 -14.09
C LYS A 109 -1.44 2.07 -12.69
N GLU A 110 -0.68 3.13 -12.49
CA GLU A 110 -0.17 3.49 -11.17
C GLU A 110 -1.32 3.95 -10.27
N ILE A 111 -1.43 3.31 -9.11
CA ILE A 111 -2.42 3.64 -8.08
C ILE A 111 -1.79 4.14 -6.79
N GLY A 112 -0.46 4.11 -6.66
CA GLY A 112 0.19 4.56 -5.43
C GLY A 112 1.64 4.13 -5.29
N ILE A 113 2.14 4.31 -4.07
CA ILE A 113 3.54 4.03 -3.71
C ILE A 113 3.60 3.22 -2.42
N LEU A 114 4.53 2.26 -2.41
CA LEU A 114 4.97 1.50 -1.25
C LEU A 114 6.46 1.79 -1.03
N ASN A 115 6.84 2.16 0.18
CA ASN A 115 8.25 2.43 0.49
C ASN A 115 8.59 2.14 1.96
N THR A 116 9.87 1.99 2.25
CA THR A 116 10.42 2.12 3.60
C THR A 116 10.96 3.53 3.81
N LEU A 117 11.32 3.87 5.05
CA LEU A 117 11.87 5.19 5.35
C LEU A 117 13.35 5.30 4.98
N HIS A 118 13.75 6.49 4.56
CA HIS A 118 15.16 6.83 4.43
C HIS A 118 15.87 6.62 5.77
N PRO A 119 17.08 6.03 5.82
CA PRO A 119 17.79 5.73 7.08
C PRO A 119 17.94 6.93 8.03
N LYS A 120 18.17 8.13 7.49
CA LYS A 120 18.23 9.36 8.29
C LYS A 120 16.89 9.66 8.96
N THR A 121 15.80 9.57 8.23
CA THR A 121 14.44 9.79 8.74
C THR A 121 14.08 8.75 9.79
N LEU A 122 14.38 7.47 9.52
CA LEU A 122 14.16 6.39 10.46
C LEU A 122 14.92 6.59 11.77
N ALA A 123 16.17 7.04 11.71
CA ALA A 123 16.99 7.30 12.90
C ALA A 123 16.39 8.39 13.81
N HIS A 124 15.68 9.38 13.24
CA HIS A 124 14.95 10.40 13.99
C HIS A 124 13.66 9.87 14.60
N ILE A 125 12.96 8.97 13.90
CA ILE A 125 11.67 8.43 14.35
C ILE A 125 11.87 7.33 15.39
N ALA A 126 12.70 6.33 15.08
CA ALA A 126 12.97 5.22 15.99
C ALA A 126 14.23 4.46 15.61
N LYS A 127 15.16 4.33 16.56
CA LYS A 127 16.32 3.45 16.40
C LYS A 127 15.87 1.98 16.48
N ASN A 128 16.49 1.11 15.67
CA ASN A 128 16.25 -0.34 15.66
C ASN A 128 14.79 -0.72 15.44
N ALA A 129 14.09 -0.01 14.56
CA ALA A 129 12.73 -0.31 14.17
C ALA A 129 12.61 -0.36 12.65
N ALA A 130 11.54 -0.97 12.17
CA ALA A 130 11.14 -0.92 10.77
C ALA A 130 9.88 -0.05 10.63
N VAL A 131 9.81 0.73 9.55
CA VAL A 131 8.62 1.48 9.17
C VAL A 131 8.39 1.30 7.68
N VAL A 132 7.18 0.88 7.32
CA VAL A 132 6.74 0.74 5.95
C VAL A 132 5.54 1.65 5.74
N CYS A 133 5.58 2.40 4.65
CA CYS A 133 4.58 3.39 4.28
C CYS A 133 3.93 3.00 2.95
N ILE A 134 2.62 3.16 2.89
CA ILE A 134 1.80 2.93 1.70
C ILE A 134 0.93 4.17 1.50
N GLU A 135 0.87 4.65 0.26
CA GLU A 135 -0.09 5.68 -0.15
C GLU A 135 -0.77 5.21 -1.44
N ILE A 136 -2.09 5.11 -1.42
CA ILE A 136 -2.92 4.71 -2.57
C ILE A 136 -3.84 5.85 -2.93
N ASP A 137 -3.83 6.25 -4.19
CA ASP A 137 -4.85 7.11 -4.77
C ASP A 137 -6.14 6.29 -4.94
N MET A 138 -7.12 6.59 -4.09
CA MET A 138 -8.39 5.89 -4.09
C MET A 138 -9.23 6.21 -5.32
N ASP A 139 -9.10 7.40 -5.86
CA ASP A 139 -9.84 7.78 -7.07
C ASP A 139 -9.27 7.05 -8.29
N ALA A 140 -7.94 6.93 -8.38
CA ALA A 140 -7.28 6.11 -9.40
C ALA A 140 -7.64 4.61 -9.27
N LEU A 141 -7.62 4.06 -8.05
CA LEU A 141 -8.01 2.66 -7.82
C LEU A 141 -9.49 2.41 -8.16
N LEU A 142 -10.38 3.32 -7.76
CA LEU A 142 -11.82 3.17 -8.00
C LEU A 142 -12.19 3.30 -9.48
N ALA A 143 -11.44 4.09 -10.25
CA ALA A 143 -11.61 4.22 -11.70
C ALA A 143 -11.25 2.95 -12.49
N ILE A 144 -10.49 2.02 -11.89
CA ILE A 144 -10.21 0.72 -12.53
C ILE A 144 -11.45 -0.17 -12.38
N PRO A 145 -12.00 -0.72 -13.48
CA PRO A 145 -13.14 -1.64 -13.38
C PRO A 145 -12.76 -2.89 -12.59
N ALA A 146 -13.66 -3.37 -11.73
CA ALA A 146 -13.50 -4.66 -11.11
C ALA A 146 -13.61 -5.77 -12.18
N MET A 147 -12.92 -6.89 -11.96
CA MET A 147 -13.11 -8.06 -12.80
C MET A 147 -14.37 -8.78 -12.33
N ASP A 148 -15.28 -9.08 -13.27
CA ASP A 148 -16.46 -9.87 -12.96
C ASP A 148 -16.04 -11.28 -12.53
N LEU A 149 -16.58 -11.75 -11.42
CA LEU A 149 -16.42 -13.14 -11.01
C LEU A 149 -17.41 -13.97 -11.84
N GLU A 150 -16.89 -14.75 -12.79
CA GLU A 150 -17.70 -15.79 -13.41
C GLU A 150 -18.05 -16.84 -12.35
N PHE A 151 -19.33 -16.93 -12.01
CA PHE A 151 -19.84 -18.01 -11.19
C PHE A 151 -19.86 -19.29 -12.01
N ASN A 152 -18.86 -20.13 -11.85
CA ASN A 152 -18.90 -21.49 -12.35
C ASN A 152 -19.75 -22.32 -11.40
N GLU A 153 -20.95 -22.71 -11.82
CA GLU A 153 -21.75 -23.68 -11.06
C GLU A 153 -20.90 -24.94 -10.81
N PRO A 154 -20.83 -25.40 -9.54
CA PRO A 154 -20.17 -26.67 -9.29
C PRO A 154 -20.86 -27.76 -10.11
N SER A 155 -20.07 -28.69 -10.67
CA SER A 155 -20.59 -29.79 -11.45
C SER A 155 -21.73 -30.50 -10.69
N LYS A 156 -22.90 -30.60 -11.30
CA LYS A 156 -24.06 -31.32 -10.74
C LYS A 156 -23.86 -32.83 -10.73
N TYR A 157 -22.79 -33.30 -11.35
CA TYR A 157 -22.47 -34.72 -11.43
C TYR A 157 -21.28 -35.06 -10.52
N PRO A 158 -21.34 -36.19 -9.79
CA PRO A 158 -20.20 -36.65 -9.00
C PRO A 158 -19.03 -36.99 -9.92
N THR A 159 -17.82 -36.70 -9.45
CA THR A 159 -16.60 -37.12 -10.14
C THR A 159 -16.51 -38.64 -10.12
N ILE A 160 -16.37 -39.28 -11.29
CA ILE A 160 -16.17 -40.72 -11.38
C ILE A 160 -14.66 -40.93 -11.59
N GLU A 161 -14.00 -41.57 -10.64
CA GLU A 161 -12.60 -42.03 -10.78
C GLU A 161 -12.62 -43.44 -11.36
N TYR A 162 -11.91 -43.66 -12.45
CA TYR A 162 -11.69 -44.98 -13.02
C TYR A 162 -10.24 -45.40 -12.78
N ASP A 163 -10.06 -46.50 -12.05
CA ASP A 163 -8.78 -47.19 -11.96
C ASP A 163 -8.64 -48.21 -13.11
N LEU A 164 -7.68 -48.04 -13.98
CA LEU A 164 -7.33 -48.96 -15.05
C LEU A 164 -6.07 -49.74 -14.65
N SER A 165 -6.26 -51.01 -14.26
CA SER A 165 -5.14 -51.95 -14.10
C SER A 165 -4.86 -52.66 -15.44
N LEU A 166 -3.70 -52.36 -16.02
CA LEU A 166 -3.19 -53.10 -17.18
C LEU A 166 -2.36 -54.29 -16.65
N LEU A 167 -2.76 -55.53 -17.03
CA LEU A 167 -1.99 -56.75 -16.80
C LEU A 167 -0.88 -56.90 -17.83
#